data_9fee22a895ac0869e509be70d05719f5
#
_entry.id   9fee22a895ac0869e509be70d05719f5
#
_cell.length_a   1.000
_cell.length_b   1.000
_cell.length_c   1.000
_cell.angle_alpha   90.00
_cell.angle_beta   90.00
_cell.angle_gamma   90.00
#
_symmetry.space_group_name_H-M   'P 1'
#
loop_
_entity.id
_entity.type
_entity.pdbx_description
1 polymer ?
#
loop_
_entity_poly.entity_id
_entity_poly.type
_entity_poly.pdbx_seq_one_letter_code
_entity_poly.pdbx_strand_id
1 'polypeptide(L)'
;MNDNLERFKNAQASSYDNALREVRRGRKTSHWMWYIFPQVRGLGRSSTADFYGISGKEEARAYLADPVLGARLKEISEALLELEDKDAGKIFGFPDELKLRSSMTLFAEVSGPDSVFQQVLDAYYHGKKDERTLQILGND
;
A
#
# COMPACT_ATOMS: atom_id res chain seq x y z
N MET A 1 -20.85 4.72 -0.04
CA MET A 1 -20.49 4.72 1.37
C MET A 1 -19.25 3.93 1.60
N ASN A 2 -18.36 4.47 2.38
CA ASN A 2 -17.06 3.86 2.60
C ASN A 2 -16.88 3.46 4.05
N ASP A 3 -17.94 2.90 4.60
CA ASP A 3 -17.98 2.53 6.01
C ASP A 3 -16.93 1.50 6.34
N ASN A 4 -16.51 0.72 5.34
CA ASN A 4 -15.51 -0.32 5.55
C ASN A 4 -14.10 0.19 5.81
N LEU A 5 -13.88 1.50 5.74
CA LEU A 5 -12.58 2.05 6.11
C LEU A 5 -12.24 1.79 7.57
N GLU A 6 -13.24 1.56 8.41
CA GLU A 6 -13.00 1.22 9.80
C GLU A 6 -12.16 -0.06 9.96
N ARG A 7 -12.28 -0.98 9.03
CA ARG A 7 -11.48 -2.21 9.10
C ARG A 7 -9.99 -1.92 9.09
N PHE A 8 -9.60 -0.91 8.31
CA PHE A 8 -8.19 -0.48 8.27
C PHE A 8 -7.80 0.24 9.57
N LYS A 9 -8.64 1.14 10.04
CA LYS A 9 -8.35 1.88 11.27
C LYS A 9 -8.21 0.94 12.46
N ASN A 10 -9.11 -0.04 12.56
CA ASN A 10 -9.07 -1.02 13.65
C ASN A 10 -7.80 -1.85 13.61
N ALA A 11 -7.42 -2.33 12.41
CA ALA A 11 -6.21 -3.13 12.27
C ALA A 11 -4.96 -2.31 12.55
N GLN A 12 -4.94 -1.07 12.10
CA GLN A 12 -3.77 -0.19 12.26
C GLN A 12 -3.59 0.34 13.67
N ALA A 13 -4.66 0.38 14.46
CA ALA A 13 -4.62 0.96 15.80
C ALA A 13 -3.51 0.35 16.67
N SER A 14 -3.26 -0.95 16.53
CA SER A 14 -2.26 -1.66 17.33
C SER A 14 -1.02 -2.05 16.53
N SER A 15 -0.94 -1.69 15.24
CA SER A 15 0.11 -2.20 14.36
C SER A 15 0.90 -1.11 13.64
N TYR A 16 0.32 0.06 13.44
CA TYR A 16 0.94 1.05 12.57
C TYR A 16 2.31 1.50 13.06
N ASP A 17 2.42 1.81 14.35
CA ASP A 17 3.71 2.29 14.88
C ASP A 17 4.80 1.24 14.69
N ASN A 18 4.46 -0.02 14.89
CA ASN A 18 5.41 -1.10 14.68
C ASN A 18 5.79 -1.24 13.21
N ALA A 19 4.80 -1.14 12.31
CA ALA A 19 5.07 -1.21 10.87
C ALA A 19 5.99 -0.09 10.42
N LEU A 20 5.75 1.12 10.89
CA LEU A 20 6.58 2.27 10.55
C LEU A 20 8.02 2.07 11.05
N ARG A 21 8.16 1.55 12.26
CA ARG A 21 9.48 1.27 12.83
C ARG A 21 10.22 0.24 11.99
N GLU A 22 9.53 -0.84 11.57
CA GLU A 22 10.15 -1.86 10.74
C GLU A 22 10.58 -1.33 9.39
N VAL A 23 9.74 -0.50 8.76
CA VAL A 23 10.11 0.14 7.50
C VAL A 23 11.32 1.03 7.67
N ARG A 24 11.35 1.85 8.72
CA ARG A 24 12.48 2.75 8.96
C ARG A 24 13.77 2.00 9.23
N ARG A 25 13.66 0.80 9.78
CA ARG A 25 14.81 -0.10 9.98
C ARG A 25 15.24 -0.80 8.70
N GLY A 26 14.42 -0.73 7.66
CA GLY A 26 14.69 -1.40 6.38
C GLY A 26 14.41 -2.89 6.41
N ARG A 27 13.57 -3.38 7.32
CA ARG A 27 13.25 -4.80 7.38
C ARG A 27 11.91 -5.08 8.06
N LYS A 28 11.00 -5.63 7.26
CA LYS A 28 9.69 -6.06 7.76
C LYS A 28 9.82 -7.40 8.47
N THR A 29 9.32 -7.46 9.69
CA THR A 29 9.39 -8.70 10.50
C THR A 29 8.04 -9.18 11.01
N SER A 30 6.97 -8.39 10.83
CA SER A 30 5.64 -8.72 11.32
C SER A 30 4.64 -8.79 10.18
N HIS A 31 3.42 -9.26 10.48
CA HIS A 31 2.39 -9.54 9.47
C HIS A 31 1.35 -8.42 9.41
N TRP A 32 1.65 -7.36 8.65
CA TRP A 32 0.75 -6.21 8.57
C TRP A 32 0.50 -5.72 7.15
N MET A 33 0.98 -6.44 6.15
CA MET A 33 0.97 -5.93 4.77
C MET A 33 -0.42 -5.60 4.25
N TRP A 34 -1.41 -6.46 4.53
CA TRP A 34 -2.76 -6.31 3.98
C TRP A 34 -3.41 -4.97 4.30
N TYR A 35 -3.16 -4.44 5.49
CA TYR A 35 -3.87 -3.23 5.94
C TYR A 35 -2.97 -2.01 6.11
N ILE A 36 -1.66 -2.16 5.98
CA ILE A 36 -0.74 -1.02 5.99
C ILE A 36 -0.48 -0.52 4.56
N PHE A 37 -0.34 -1.45 3.61
CA PHE A 37 -0.20 -1.14 2.19
C PHE A 37 -1.31 -1.88 1.42
N PRO A 38 -2.56 -1.38 1.49
CA PRO A 38 -3.67 -2.12 0.89
C PRO A 38 -3.56 -2.22 -0.62
N GLN A 39 -4.08 -3.31 -1.16
CA GLN A 39 -4.14 -3.55 -2.59
C GLN A 39 -5.59 -3.52 -3.07
N VAL A 40 -5.78 -3.41 -4.38
CA VAL A 40 -7.12 -3.53 -4.96
C VAL A 40 -7.62 -4.97 -4.74
N ARG A 41 -8.93 -5.09 -4.49
CA ARG A 41 -9.56 -6.41 -4.32
C ARG A 41 -9.44 -7.21 -5.62
N GLY A 42 -9.23 -8.51 -5.48
CA GLY A 42 -9.15 -9.42 -6.61
C GLY A 42 -7.76 -9.90 -6.94
N LEU A 43 -6.72 -9.32 -6.33
CA LEU A 43 -5.35 -9.80 -6.55
C LEU A 43 -5.03 -11.02 -5.71
N GLY A 44 -5.40 -10.98 -4.43
CA GLY A 44 -5.17 -12.09 -3.51
C GLY A 44 -6.39 -13.00 -3.47
N ARG A 45 -6.18 -14.23 -2.97
CA ARG A 45 -7.23 -15.24 -2.92
C ARG A 45 -7.67 -15.64 -1.52
N SER A 46 -6.92 -15.23 -0.51
CA SER A 46 -7.26 -15.57 0.86
C SER A 46 -8.42 -14.71 1.36
N SER A 47 -9.08 -15.16 2.42
CA SER A 47 -10.13 -14.38 3.03
C SER A 47 -9.60 -13.07 3.61
N THR A 48 -8.35 -13.07 4.10
CA THR A 48 -7.70 -11.86 4.61
C THR A 48 -7.48 -10.85 3.49
N ALA A 49 -6.97 -11.31 2.34
CA ALA A 49 -6.76 -10.45 1.18
C ALA A 49 -8.07 -9.86 0.69
N ASP A 50 -9.13 -10.65 0.68
CA ASP A 50 -10.44 -10.17 0.26
C ASP A 50 -11.01 -9.16 1.25
N PHE A 51 -10.87 -9.43 2.55
CA PHE A 51 -11.41 -8.54 3.58
C PHE A 51 -10.78 -7.14 3.51
N TYR A 52 -9.47 -7.07 3.29
CA TYR A 52 -8.75 -5.79 3.22
C TYR A 52 -8.59 -5.25 1.80
N GLY A 53 -9.16 -5.92 0.80
CA GLY A 53 -9.08 -5.44 -0.57
C GLY A 53 -9.85 -4.14 -0.77
N ILE A 54 -9.21 -3.19 -1.46
CA ILE A 54 -9.85 -1.93 -1.84
C ILE A 54 -10.73 -2.20 -3.05
N SER A 55 -11.99 -1.78 -3.00
CA SER A 55 -12.98 -2.14 -4.01
C SER A 55 -12.75 -1.49 -5.38
N GLY A 56 -12.03 -0.38 -5.42
CA GLY A 56 -11.75 0.31 -6.69
C GLY A 56 -11.25 1.71 -6.42
N LYS A 57 -11.25 2.53 -7.48
CA LYS A 57 -10.70 3.88 -7.40
C LYS A 57 -11.43 4.76 -6.38
N GLU A 58 -12.74 4.61 -6.28
CA GLU A 58 -13.51 5.44 -5.37
C GLU A 58 -13.12 5.18 -3.92
N GLU A 59 -13.01 3.92 -3.52
CA GLU A 59 -12.61 3.61 -2.16
C GLU A 59 -11.14 4.01 -1.92
N ALA A 60 -10.28 3.87 -2.93
CA ALA A 60 -8.89 4.31 -2.80
C ALA A 60 -8.82 5.81 -2.54
N ARG A 61 -9.64 6.59 -3.25
CA ARG A 61 -9.71 8.04 -3.01
C ARG A 61 -10.22 8.36 -1.62
N ALA A 62 -11.24 7.63 -1.17
CA ALA A 62 -11.79 7.81 0.17
C ALA A 62 -10.74 7.48 1.25
N TYR A 63 -9.96 6.43 1.01
CA TYR A 63 -8.87 6.05 1.90
C TYR A 63 -7.87 7.20 2.07
N LEU A 64 -7.45 7.78 0.95
CA LEU A 64 -6.49 8.88 0.99
C LEU A 64 -7.08 10.16 1.59
N ALA A 65 -8.39 10.37 1.43
CA ALA A 65 -9.07 11.53 1.99
C ALA A 65 -9.31 11.40 3.49
N ASP A 66 -9.26 10.19 4.02
CA ASP A 66 -9.42 9.97 5.46
C ASP A 66 -8.22 10.57 6.19
N PRO A 67 -8.42 11.45 7.17
CA PRO A 67 -7.31 12.15 7.81
C PRO A 67 -6.33 11.23 8.54
N VAL A 68 -6.76 10.08 9.00
CA VAL A 68 -5.87 9.12 9.65
C VAL A 68 -5.19 8.23 8.64
N LEU A 69 -5.98 7.55 7.79
CA LEU A 69 -5.45 6.56 6.85
C LEU A 69 -4.57 7.20 5.78
N GLY A 70 -5.02 8.33 5.23
CA GLY A 70 -4.25 9.03 4.21
C GLY A 70 -2.91 9.52 4.75
N ALA A 71 -2.90 10.10 5.94
CA ALA A 71 -1.67 10.59 6.55
C ALA A 71 -0.69 9.46 6.83
N ARG A 72 -1.19 8.34 7.34
CA ARG A 72 -0.34 7.19 7.65
C ARG A 72 0.27 6.58 6.40
N LEU A 73 -0.52 6.41 5.35
CA LEU A 73 0.01 5.82 4.13
C LEU A 73 1.08 6.71 3.50
N LYS A 74 0.86 8.02 3.51
CA LYS A 74 1.88 8.94 3.00
C LYS A 74 3.14 8.89 3.85
N GLU A 75 3.00 8.88 5.16
CA GLU A 75 4.15 8.86 6.07
C GLU A 75 5.00 7.62 5.87
N ILE A 76 4.38 6.44 5.82
CA ILE A 76 5.14 5.20 5.70
C ILE A 76 5.74 5.05 4.30
N SER A 77 5.06 5.59 3.28
CA SER A 77 5.59 5.60 1.92
C SER A 77 6.80 6.54 1.83
N GLU A 78 6.73 7.70 2.47
CA GLU A 78 7.87 8.62 2.54
C GLU A 78 9.06 8.00 3.26
N ALA A 79 8.78 7.20 4.29
CA ALA A 79 9.84 6.50 5.01
C ALA A 79 10.61 5.55 4.08
N LEU A 80 9.92 4.92 3.15
CA LEU A 80 10.59 4.08 2.15
C LEU A 80 11.56 4.88 1.28
N LEU A 81 11.20 6.12 0.95
CA LEU A 81 12.06 6.96 0.13
C LEU A 81 13.31 7.43 0.86
N GLU A 82 13.29 7.43 2.18
CA GLU A 82 14.41 7.87 2.99
C GLU A 82 15.48 6.80 3.19
N LEU A 83 15.17 5.55 2.88
CA LEU A 83 16.14 4.48 3.03
C LEU A 83 17.24 4.57 1.98
N GLU A 84 18.48 4.28 2.38
CA GLU A 84 19.59 4.25 1.44
C GLU A 84 19.52 3.05 0.51
N ASP A 85 19.27 1.87 1.09
CA ASP A 85 19.16 0.63 0.31
C ASP A 85 17.72 0.41 -0.09
N LYS A 86 17.40 0.69 -1.34
CA LYS A 86 16.05 0.60 -1.85
C LYS A 86 15.81 -0.74 -2.56
N ASP A 87 15.90 -1.80 -1.78
CA ASP A 87 15.68 -3.16 -2.28
C ASP A 87 14.44 -3.71 -1.61
N ALA A 88 13.33 -3.75 -2.36
CA ALA A 88 12.05 -4.20 -1.82
C ALA A 88 12.11 -5.66 -1.34
N GLY A 89 12.87 -6.50 -2.03
CA GLY A 89 13.00 -7.90 -1.63
C GLY A 89 13.65 -8.05 -0.28
N LYS A 90 14.67 -7.22 0.01
CA LYS A 90 15.32 -7.26 1.31
C LYS A 90 14.44 -6.73 2.43
N ILE A 91 13.68 -5.69 2.15
CA ILE A 91 12.84 -5.05 3.16
C ILE A 91 11.61 -5.90 3.46
N PHE A 92 10.94 -6.36 2.43
CA PHE A 92 9.62 -7.01 2.56
C PHE A 92 9.64 -8.52 2.41
N GLY A 93 10.55 -9.06 1.61
CA GLY A 93 10.55 -10.48 1.28
C GLY A 93 9.49 -10.82 0.25
N PHE A 94 9.55 -12.03 -0.28
CA PHE A 94 8.58 -12.54 -1.23
C PHE A 94 7.40 -13.19 -0.45
N PRO A 95 6.16 -12.93 -0.79
CA PRO A 95 5.66 -12.11 -1.93
C PRO A 95 5.29 -10.67 -1.56
N ASP A 96 5.61 -10.19 -0.35
CA ASP A 96 5.20 -8.86 0.08
C ASP A 96 5.79 -7.75 -0.77
N GLU A 97 6.97 -7.97 -1.35
CA GLU A 97 7.55 -6.99 -2.28
C GLU A 97 6.64 -6.73 -3.48
N LEU A 98 5.95 -7.76 -3.95
CA LEU A 98 5.01 -7.63 -5.06
C LEU A 98 3.73 -6.90 -4.61
N LYS A 99 3.34 -7.12 -3.37
CA LYS A 99 2.17 -6.45 -2.81
C LYS A 99 2.42 -4.96 -2.65
N LEU A 100 3.64 -4.57 -2.31
CA LEU A 100 3.99 -3.15 -2.24
C LEU A 100 3.81 -2.49 -3.60
N ARG A 101 4.30 -3.14 -4.67
CA ARG A 101 4.15 -2.60 -6.02
C ARG A 101 2.67 -2.43 -6.38
N SER A 102 1.86 -3.43 -6.07
CA SER A 102 0.41 -3.37 -6.34
C SER A 102 -0.25 -2.23 -5.57
N SER A 103 0.10 -2.07 -4.30
CA SER A 103 -0.46 -0.99 -3.48
C SER A 103 -0.07 0.37 -4.02
N MET A 104 1.21 0.56 -4.33
CA MET A 104 1.69 1.85 -4.86
C MET A 104 1.05 2.16 -6.21
N THR A 105 0.85 1.13 -7.05
CA THR A 105 0.16 1.32 -8.33
C THR A 105 -1.27 1.82 -8.09
N LEU A 106 -2.00 1.19 -7.18
CA LEU A 106 -3.37 1.58 -6.88
C LEU A 106 -3.45 3.06 -6.47
N PHE A 107 -2.64 3.46 -5.51
CA PHE A 107 -2.73 4.82 -4.98
C PHE A 107 -2.10 5.86 -5.90
N ALA A 108 -1.10 5.48 -6.70
CA ALA A 108 -0.58 6.38 -7.73
C ALA A 108 -1.62 6.68 -8.80
N GLU A 109 -2.43 5.67 -9.17
CA GLU A 109 -3.46 5.86 -10.19
C GLU A 109 -4.52 6.87 -9.78
N VAL A 110 -4.81 6.99 -8.48
CA VAL A 110 -5.81 7.95 -8.02
C VAL A 110 -5.19 9.27 -7.53
N SER A 111 -3.86 9.33 -7.42
CA SER A 111 -3.17 10.53 -6.90
C SER A 111 -2.42 11.30 -7.97
N GLY A 112 -1.95 10.63 -9.02
CA GLY A 112 -1.26 11.27 -10.12
C GLY A 112 0.26 11.06 -10.13
N PRO A 113 0.92 11.57 -11.18
CA PRO A 113 2.33 11.25 -11.44
C PRO A 113 3.32 11.87 -10.46
N ASP A 114 2.91 12.89 -9.71
CA ASP A 114 3.81 13.54 -8.75
C ASP A 114 3.62 13.03 -7.33
N SER A 115 2.79 12.02 -7.13
CA SER A 115 2.50 11.52 -5.80
C SER A 115 3.68 10.78 -5.20
N VAL A 116 3.70 10.69 -3.86
CA VAL A 116 4.70 9.89 -3.16
C VAL A 116 4.64 8.43 -3.60
N PHE A 117 3.47 7.95 -3.98
CA PHE A 117 3.29 6.56 -4.40
C PHE A 117 4.00 6.29 -5.72
N GLN A 118 3.90 7.24 -6.66
CA GLN A 118 4.65 7.13 -7.91
C GLN A 118 6.14 7.20 -7.65
N GLN A 119 6.57 8.04 -6.71
CA GLN A 119 7.99 8.12 -6.36
C GLN A 119 8.52 6.81 -5.82
N VAL A 120 7.72 6.10 -5.01
CA VAL A 120 8.13 4.77 -4.52
C VAL A 120 8.24 3.79 -5.68
N LEU A 121 7.29 3.82 -6.63
CA LEU A 121 7.38 2.96 -7.81
C LEU A 121 8.67 3.26 -8.59
N ASP A 122 8.98 4.53 -8.77
CA ASP A 122 10.19 4.90 -9.51
C ASP A 122 11.44 4.42 -8.79
N ALA A 123 11.49 4.59 -7.49
CA ALA A 123 12.69 4.26 -6.71
C ALA A 123 12.90 2.77 -6.52
N TYR A 124 11.83 2.00 -6.36
CA TYR A 124 11.93 0.59 -6.00
C TYR A 124 11.66 -0.36 -7.16
N TYR A 125 10.96 0.08 -8.20
CA TYR A 125 10.51 -0.78 -9.29
C TYR A 125 10.78 -0.19 -10.66
N HIS A 126 11.66 0.82 -10.75
CA HIS A 126 11.99 1.50 -12.02
C HIS A 126 10.76 2.04 -12.73
N GLY A 127 9.77 2.46 -11.95
CA GLY A 127 8.51 3.01 -12.46
C GLY A 127 7.53 1.99 -12.99
N LYS A 128 7.83 0.71 -12.88
CA LYS A 128 6.97 -0.35 -13.41
C LYS A 128 5.76 -0.59 -12.51
N LYS A 129 4.58 -0.26 -13.01
CA LYS A 129 3.33 -0.51 -12.30
C LYS A 129 2.92 -1.97 -12.39
N ASP A 130 2.06 -2.39 -11.47
CA ASP A 130 1.53 -3.74 -11.48
C ASP A 130 0.43 -3.85 -12.52
N GLU A 131 0.64 -4.71 -13.52
CA GLU A 131 -0.28 -4.86 -14.64
C GLU A 131 -1.67 -5.33 -14.23
N ARG A 132 -1.73 -6.28 -13.32
CA ARG A 132 -3.02 -6.81 -12.88
C ARG A 132 -3.84 -5.76 -12.16
N THR A 133 -3.19 -4.93 -11.36
CA THR A 133 -3.87 -3.82 -10.69
C THR A 133 -4.48 -2.88 -11.73
N LEU A 134 -3.70 -2.53 -12.76
CA LEU A 134 -4.19 -1.65 -13.81
C LEU A 134 -5.38 -2.26 -14.55
N GLN A 135 -5.34 -3.57 -14.83
CA GLN A 135 -6.44 -4.25 -15.48
C GLN A 135 -7.70 -4.22 -14.64
N ILE A 136 -7.58 -4.48 -13.35
CA ILE A 136 -8.74 -4.45 -12.46
C ILE A 136 -9.32 -3.04 -12.38
N LEU A 137 -8.46 -2.03 -12.26
CA LEU A 137 -8.92 -0.65 -12.18
C LEU A 137 -9.53 -0.18 -13.49
N GLY A 138 -9.08 -0.71 -14.62
CA GLY A 138 -9.65 -0.39 -15.93
C GLY A 138 -11.08 -0.86 -16.08
N ASN A 139 -11.50 -1.84 -15.29
CA ASN A 139 -12.85 -2.37 -15.28
C ASN A 139 -13.73 -1.74 -14.20
N ASP A 140 -13.18 -0.79 -13.49
CA ASP A 140 -13.81 -0.15 -12.32
C ASP A 140 -14.92 0.85 -12.73
#